data_9c03ce9f22bcdff635954066125aab18
#
_entry.id   9c03ce9f22bcdff635954066125aab18
#
_cell.length_a   1.000
_cell.length_b   1.000
_cell.length_c   1.000
_cell.angle_alpha   90.00
_cell.angle_beta   90.00
_cell.angle_gamma   90.00
#
_symmetry.space_group_name_H-M   'P 1'
#
loop_
_entity.id
_entity.type
_entity.pdbx_description
1 polymer ?
#
loop_
_entity_poly.entity_id
_entity_poly.type
_entity_poly.pdbx_seq_one_letter_code
_entity_poly.pdbx_strand_id
1 'polypeptide(L)'
;MRQKFFNLVVNTSGQRLYEITDKTIEWIEKNNFTNGMLNMSIQHTSASLIVQENADPDVQTDLINYFDKLVPMDKKLYIHSSEGKDDMPAHIKSALTNNQISLSIKESKLILGTWQGIYLFEHRLNSNKRTIVHHYIGD
;
A
#
# COMPACT_ATOMS: atom_id res chain seq x y z
N MET A 1 -20.32 -13.81 13.90
CA MET A 1 -19.03 -13.10 13.57
C MET A 1 -18.08 -14.06 12.88
N ARG A 2 -17.50 -13.65 11.78
CA ARG A 2 -16.52 -14.44 11.02
C ARG A 2 -15.20 -13.68 10.89
N GLN A 3 -14.12 -14.43 10.70
CA GLN A 3 -12.82 -13.89 10.31
C GLN A 3 -12.36 -14.59 9.05
N LYS A 4 -11.67 -13.85 8.22
CA LYS A 4 -11.02 -14.44 7.04
C LYS A 4 -9.75 -13.67 6.68
N PHE A 5 -8.76 -14.43 6.22
CA PHE A 5 -7.46 -13.89 5.77
C PHE A 5 -7.27 -14.13 4.29
N PHE A 6 -6.59 -13.22 3.66
CA PHE A 6 -6.19 -13.31 2.26
C PHE A 6 -4.84 -12.64 2.05
N ASN A 7 -3.95 -13.32 1.38
CA ASN A 7 -2.65 -12.77 1.01
C ASN A 7 -2.71 -12.30 -0.45
N LEU A 8 -2.76 -10.99 -0.64
CA LEU A 8 -2.64 -10.40 -1.96
C LEU A 8 -1.16 -10.22 -2.29
N VAL A 9 -0.72 -10.84 -3.39
CA VAL A 9 0.64 -10.69 -3.89
C VAL A 9 0.65 -9.68 -5.03
N VAL A 10 1.51 -8.67 -4.91
CA VAL A 10 1.73 -7.64 -5.93
C VAL A 10 3.17 -7.72 -6.41
N ASN A 11 3.36 -7.98 -7.69
CA ASN A 11 4.67 -7.91 -8.33
C ASN A 11 4.92 -6.50 -8.80
N THR A 12 5.92 -5.84 -8.23
CA THR A 12 6.26 -4.46 -8.55
C THR A 12 7.42 -4.39 -9.53
N SER A 13 7.49 -3.30 -10.29
CA SER A 13 8.56 -3.03 -11.25
C SER A 13 9.03 -1.57 -11.10
N GLY A 14 9.58 -1.27 -9.92
CA GLY A 14 10.09 0.06 -9.61
C GLY A 14 9.16 0.89 -8.75
N GLN A 15 9.65 2.07 -8.42
CA GLN A 15 9.00 3.04 -7.54
C GLN A 15 7.72 3.59 -8.18
N ARG A 16 6.58 3.29 -7.56
CA ARG A 16 5.26 3.64 -8.08
C ARG A 16 4.18 3.38 -7.04
N LEU A 17 2.99 3.94 -7.27
CA LEU A 17 1.76 3.57 -6.57
C LEU A 17 1.03 2.49 -7.41
N TYR A 18 0.84 1.33 -6.82
CA TYR A 18 0.15 0.20 -7.44
C TYR A 18 -1.24 0.08 -6.82
N GLU A 19 -2.27 0.38 -7.60
CA GLU A 19 -3.65 0.34 -7.09
C GLU A 19 -4.10 -1.10 -6.85
N ILE A 20 -4.67 -1.36 -5.66
CA ILE A 20 -5.17 -2.67 -5.25
C ILE A 20 -6.65 -2.65 -4.88
N THR A 21 -7.35 -1.56 -5.18
CA THR A 21 -8.76 -1.36 -4.81
C THR A 21 -9.66 -2.44 -5.40
N ASP A 22 -9.55 -2.70 -6.71
CA ASP A 22 -10.43 -3.64 -7.40
C ASP A 22 -10.25 -5.07 -6.90
N LYS A 23 -9.01 -5.51 -6.69
CA LYS A 23 -8.72 -6.85 -6.16
C LYS A 23 -9.23 -7.02 -4.73
N THR A 24 -9.19 -5.96 -3.94
CA THR A 24 -9.73 -5.96 -2.59
C THR A 24 -11.25 -6.06 -2.61
N ILE A 25 -11.93 -5.29 -3.45
CA ILE A 25 -13.38 -5.33 -3.63
C ILE A 25 -13.82 -6.71 -4.13
N GLU A 26 -13.14 -7.25 -5.12
CA GLU A 26 -13.40 -8.59 -5.67
C GLU A 26 -13.35 -9.68 -4.60
N TRP A 27 -12.36 -9.60 -3.69
CA TRP A 27 -12.26 -10.54 -2.58
C TRP A 27 -13.42 -10.38 -1.58
N ILE A 28 -13.86 -9.15 -1.31
CA ILE A 28 -15.00 -8.87 -0.43
C ILE A 28 -16.27 -9.47 -1.02
N GLU A 29 -16.53 -9.25 -2.29
CA GLU A 29 -17.71 -9.74 -3.00
C GLU A 29 -17.75 -11.26 -3.06
N LYS A 30 -16.63 -11.88 -3.44
CA LYS A 30 -16.49 -13.33 -3.52
C LYS A 30 -16.78 -14.05 -2.20
N ASN A 31 -16.54 -13.39 -1.07
CA ASN A 31 -16.76 -13.97 0.25
C ASN A 31 -18.09 -13.54 0.89
N ASN A 32 -18.88 -12.74 0.20
CA ASN A 32 -20.18 -12.24 0.66
C ASN A 32 -20.11 -11.58 2.05
N PHE A 33 -19.06 -10.79 2.29
CA PHE A 33 -18.95 -10.01 3.51
C PHE A 33 -19.99 -8.90 3.51
N THR A 34 -20.70 -8.73 4.63
CA THR A 34 -21.79 -7.75 4.72
C THR A 34 -21.40 -6.52 5.52
N ASN A 35 -21.10 -6.68 6.81
CA ASN A 35 -20.71 -5.56 7.67
C ASN A 35 -19.51 -5.96 8.51
N GLY A 36 -18.53 -5.11 8.59
CA GLY A 36 -17.34 -5.40 9.36
C GLY A 36 -16.19 -4.47 9.11
N MET A 37 -15.02 -4.91 9.52
CA MET A 37 -13.77 -4.19 9.35
C MET A 37 -12.80 -5.02 8.53
N LEU A 38 -12.16 -4.38 7.57
CA LEU A 38 -11.05 -4.93 6.84
C LEU A 38 -9.77 -4.23 7.29
N ASN A 39 -8.83 -4.99 7.83
CA ASN A 39 -7.48 -4.54 8.10
C ASN A 39 -6.55 -5.07 7.02
N MET A 40 -5.72 -4.20 6.46
CA MET A 40 -4.69 -4.57 5.51
C MET A 40 -3.33 -4.20 6.07
N SER A 41 -2.38 -5.13 6.04
CA SER A 41 -1.02 -4.90 6.50
C SER A 41 -0.02 -5.42 5.48
N ILE A 42 1.06 -4.65 5.28
CA ILE A 42 2.14 -5.04 4.37
C ILE A 42 3.27 -5.69 5.17
N GLN A 43 3.78 -6.83 4.69
CA GLN A 43 4.82 -7.61 5.37
C GLN A 43 6.22 -7.21 4.90
N HIS A 44 6.47 -5.91 4.75
CA HIS A 44 7.74 -5.39 4.21
C HIS A 44 8.11 -4.08 4.89
N THR A 45 9.39 -3.72 4.81
CA THR A 45 9.94 -2.49 5.40
C THR A 45 10.41 -1.48 4.36
N SER A 46 10.23 -1.77 3.07
CA SER A 46 10.63 -0.89 1.96
C SER A 46 9.51 -0.63 0.95
N ALA A 47 8.28 -0.92 1.34
CA ALA A 47 7.04 -0.55 0.67
C ALA A 47 5.98 -0.30 1.73
N SER A 48 4.92 0.39 1.39
CA SER A 48 3.88 0.80 2.33
C SER A 48 2.49 0.81 1.70
N LEU A 49 1.48 1.17 2.49
CA LEU A 49 0.09 1.28 2.06
C LEU A 49 -0.37 2.73 2.22
N ILE A 50 -1.11 3.23 1.25
CA ILE A 50 -1.79 4.52 1.36
C ILE A 50 -3.18 4.46 0.74
N VAL A 51 -4.07 5.31 1.23
CA VAL A 51 -5.33 5.65 0.57
C VAL A 51 -5.16 7.03 -0.02
N GLN A 52 -5.35 7.16 -1.33
CA GLN A 52 -5.09 8.41 -2.04
C GLN A 52 -5.98 8.55 -3.25
N GLU A 53 -5.99 9.73 -3.84
CA GLU A 53 -6.76 10.03 -5.05
C GLU A 53 -6.39 9.11 -6.22
N ASN A 54 -7.39 8.60 -6.91
CA ASN A 54 -7.23 7.68 -8.04
C ASN A 54 -7.73 8.23 -9.38
N ALA A 55 -8.07 9.51 -9.45
CA ALA A 55 -8.62 10.11 -10.67
C ALA A 55 -7.54 10.80 -11.51
N ASP A 56 -6.71 11.63 -10.89
CA ASP A 56 -5.66 12.41 -11.57
C ASP A 56 -4.29 11.77 -11.36
N PRO A 57 -3.65 11.24 -12.44
CA PRO A 57 -2.31 10.64 -12.33
C PRO A 57 -1.23 11.61 -11.85
N ASP A 58 -1.44 12.91 -11.99
CA ASP A 58 -0.48 13.93 -11.55
C ASP A 58 -0.29 13.93 -10.03
N VAL A 59 -1.32 13.55 -9.27
CA VAL A 59 -1.21 13.39 -7.81
C VAL A 59 -0.14 12.35 -7.45
N GLN A 60 -0.12 11.21 -8.14
CA GLN A 60 0.88 10.16 -7.92
C GLN A 60 2.29 10.65 -8.28
N THR A 61 2.42 11.34 -9.40
CA THR A 61 3.70 11.91 -9.86
C THR A 61 4.24 12.91 -8.83
N ASP A 62 3.39 13.81 -8.35
CA ASP A 62 3.77 14.81 -7.35
C ASP A 62 4.15 14.18 -6.01
N LEU A 63 3.43 13.15 -5.57
CA LEU A 63 3.76 12.42 -4.35
C LEU A 63 5.14 11.76 -4.43
N ILE A 64 5.42 11.06 -5.52
CA ILE A 64 6.72 10.40 -5.73
C ILE A 64 7.84 11.44 -5.74
N ASN A 65 7.67 12.52 -6.47
CA ASN A 65 8.68 13.58 -6.57
C ASN A 65 8.89 14.28 -5.22
N TYR A 66 7.84 14.52 -4.46
CA TYR A 66 7.93 15.11 -3.13
C TYR A 66 8.73 14.22 -2.17
N PHE A 67 8.41 12.93 -2.12
CA PHE A 67 9.12 11.98 -1.26
C PHE A 67 10.59 11.81 -1.68
N ASP A 68 10.89 11.85 -2.98
CA ASP A 68 12.27 11.78 -3.46
C ASP A 68 13.10 12.99 -3.04
N LYS A 69 12.49 14.18 -2.98
CA LYS A 69 13.14 15.38 -2.47
C LYS A 69 13.30 15.35 -0.95
N LEU A 70 12.29 14.87 -0.25
CA LEU A 70 12.31 14.80 1.22
C LEU A 70 13.33 13.77 1.72
N VAL A 71 13.47 12.66 1.02
CA VAL A 71 14.35 11.54 1.38
C VAL A 71 15.27 11.23 0.19
N PRO A 72 16.36 11.98 0.03
CA PRO A 72 17.24 11.82 -1.15
C PRO A 72 17.95 10.46 -1.18
N MET A 73 18.15 9.92 -2.37
CA MET A 73 18.90 8.70 -2.61
C MET A 73 20.41 8.97 -2.70
N ASP A 74 20.96 9.51 -1.63
CA ASP A 74 22.37 9.82 -1.50
C ASP A 74 23.00 8.97 -0.39
N LYS A 75 23.86 8.02 -0.75
CA LYS A 75 24.51 7.10 0.19
C LYS A 75 25.30 7.81 1.28
N LYS A 76 25.78 9.02 1.02
CA LYS A 76 26.56 9.82 1.99
C LYS A 76 25.73 10.24 3.20
N LEU A 77 24.39 10.25 3.08
CA LEU A 77 23.50 10.68 4.14
C LEU A 77 23.18 9.56 5.15
N TYR A 78 23.50 8.31 4.82
CA TYR A 78 23.02 7.15 5.58
C TYR A 78 24.17 6.19 5.91
N ILE A 79 24.03 5.47 7.05
CA ILE A 79 24.94 4.38 7.44
C ILE A 79 24.57 3.10 6.69
N HIS A 80 23.25 2.79 6.60
CA HIS A 80 22.75 1.63 5.89
C HIS A 80 22.76 1.89 4.38
N SER A 81 23.80 1.40 3.69
CA SER A 81 24.05 1.77 2.28
C SER A 81 24.49 0.60 1.39
N SER A 82 24.60 -0.64 1.95
CA SER A 82 25.14 -1.80 1.22
C SER A 82 24.16 -2.42 0.22
N GLU A 83 22.87 -2.15 0.34
CA GLU A 83 21.81 -2.74 -0.52
C GLU A 83 21.31 -1.81 -1.62
N GLY A 84 22.08 -0.78 -1.96
CA GLY A 84 21.74 0.20 -2.98
C GLY A 84 21.41 1.58 -2.40
N LYS A 85 21.47 2.60 -3.26
CA LYS A 85 21.19 3.99 -2.85
C LYS A 85 19.74 4.25 -2.50
N ASP A 86 18.84 3.39 -2.95
CA ASP A 86 17.38 3.50 -2.75
C ASP A 86 16.89 2.77 -1.50
N ASP A 87 17.70 1.91 -0.88
CA ASP A 87 17.21 1.04 0.19
C ASP A 87 16.92 1.80 1.49
N MET A 88 17.87 2.55 2.03
CA MET A 88 17.60 3.33 3.24
C MET A 88 16.51 4.40 3.03
N PRO A 89 16.52 5.15 1.91
CA PRO A 89 15.37 6.00 1.57
C PRO A 89 14.04 5.27 1.55
N ALA A 90 13.99 4.04 1.02
CA ALA A 90 12.78 3.22 1.01
C ALA A 90 12.28 2.89 2.42
N HIS A 91 13.18 2.54 3.34
CA HIS A 91 12.85 2.31 4.74
C HIS A 91 12.29 3.57 5.41
N ILE A 92 12.86 4.73 5.14
CA ILE A 92 12.39 6.00 5.70
C ILE A 92 11.00 6.35 5.15
N LYS A 93 10.79 6.21 3.84
CA LYS A 93 9.49 6.46 3.21
C LYS A 93 8.41 5.52 3.77
N SER A 94 8.75 4.25 3.99
CA SER A 94 7.85 3.29 4.64
C SER A 94 7.51 3.69 6.07
N ALA A 95 8.46 4.22 6.82
CA ALA A 95 8.25 4.69 8.19
C ALA A 95 7.40 5.96 8.25
N LEU A 96 7.40 6.79 7.21
CA LEU A 96 6.63 8.02 7.11
C LEU A 96 5.20 7.81 6.59
N THR A 97 4.91 6.68 6.00
CA THR A 97 3.60 6.34 5.46
C THR A 97 2.96 5.22 6.31
N ASN A 98 2.06 4.43 5.76
CA ASN A 98 1.36 3.43 6.57
C ASN A 98 1.84 2.02 6.23
N ASN A 99 2.13 1.21 7.25
CA ASN A 99 2.33 -0.22 7.04
C ASN A 99 1.02 -1.01 7.20
N GLN A 100 -0.01 -0.38 7.71
CA GLN A 100 -1.33 -0.97 7.89
C GLN A 100 -2.40 0.11 7.76
N ILE A 101 -3.54 -0.27 7.18
CA ILE A 101 -4.73 0.58 7.09
C ILE A 101 -5.96 -0.26 7.41
N SER A 102 -6.96 0.38 8.00
CA SER A 102 -8.24 -0.26 8.29
C SER A 102 -9.37 0.51 7.63
N LEU A 103 -10.29 -0.23 7.00
CA LEU A 103 -11.46 0.33 6.32
C LEU A 103 -12.70 -0.42 6.75
N SER A 104 -13.82 0.28 6.77
CA SER A 104 -15.12 -0.32 7.08
C SER A 104 -15.76 -0.94 5.84
N ILE A 105 -16.49 -2.04 6.07
CA ILE A 105 -17.40 -2.63 5.08
C ILE A 105 -18.81 -2.48 5.64
N LYS A 106 -19.71 -1.94 4.84
CA LYS A 106 -21.12 -1.77 5.19
C LYS A 106 -21.99 -2.15 4.01
N GLU A 107 -22.98 -2.99 4.26
CA GLU A 107 -23.92 -3.45 3.22
C GLU A 107 -23.16 -4.01 2.00
N SER A 108 -22.16 -4.82 2.26
CA SER A 108 -21.28 -5.48 1.28
C SER A 108 -20.41 -4.51 0.44
N LYS A 109 -20.29 -3.27 0.88
CA LYS A 109 -19.49 -2.25 0.19
C LYS A 109 -18.34 -1.77 1.04
N LEU A 110 -17.17 -1.73 0.46
CA LEU A 110 -16.00 -1.07 1.05
C LEU A 110 -16.27 0.44 1.11
N ILE A 111 -16.12 1.01 2.30
CA ILE A 111 -16.39 2.44 2.51
C ILE A 111 -15.17 3.26 2.10
N LEU A 112 -15.24 3.81 0.92
CA LEU A 112 -14.25 4.74 0.35
C LEU A 112 -14.97 5.97 -0.21
N GLY A 113 -14.30 7.10 -0.17
CA GLY A 113 -14.76 8.30 -0.90
C GLY A 113 -14.68 8.08 -2.40
N THR A 114 -15.38 8.91 -3.17
CA THR A 114 -15.47 8.81 -4.64
C THR A 114 -14.10 8.80 -5.32
N TRP A 115 -13.16 9.55 -4.79
CA TRP A 115 -11.82 9.71 -5.37
C TRP A 115 -10.74 8.90 -4.64
N GLN A 116 -11.10 8.08 -3.66
CA GLN A 116 -10.14 7.29 -2.89
C GLN A 116 -9.87 5.94 -3.54
N GLY A 117 -8.61 5.62 -3.69
CA GLY A 117 -8.13 4.28 -4.03
C GLY A 117 -7.13 3.79 -2.98
N ILE A 118 -7.00 2.49 -2.88
CA ILE A 118 -6.03 1.82 -2.00
C ILE A 118 -4.81 1.48 -2.85
N TYR A 119 -3.62 1.87 -2.37
CA TYR A 119 -2.38 1.67 -3.10
C TYR A 119 -1.32 0.99 -2.26
N LEU A 120 -0.58 0.09 -2.91
CA LEU A 120 0.76 -0.28 -2.46
C LEU A 120 1.73 0.78 -2.99
N PHE A 121 2.46 1.40 -2.09
CA PHE A 121 3.49 2.39 -2.42
C PHE A 121 4.86 1.70 -2.41
N GLU A 122 5.39 1.37 -3.60
CA GLU A 122 6.71 0.77 -3.76
C GLU A 122 7.79 1.84 -3.71
N HIS A 123 8.76 1.68 -2.82
CA HIS A 123 9.82 2.66 -2.64
C HIS A 123 11.17 2.22 -3.20
N ARG A 124 11.29 0.96 -3.64
CA ARG A 124 12.50 0.46 -4.29
C ARG A 124 12.46 0.72 -5.80
N LEU A 125 13.63 0.85 -6.40
CA LEU A 125 13.77 1.08 -7.85
C LEU A 125 13.73 -0.21 -8.67
N ASN A 126 14.02 -1.36 -8.05
CA ASN A 126 14.02 -2.66 -8.71
C ASN A 126 12.66 -3.39 -8.56
N SER A 127 12.55 -4.54 -9.25
CA SER A 127 11.38 -5.39 -9.15
C SER A 127 11.35 -6.15 -7.83
N ASN A 128 10.16 -6.23 -7.22
CA ASN A 128 9.94 -6.92 -5.96
C ASN A 128 8.61 -7.67 -5.97
N LYS A 129 8.52 -8.67 -5.11
CA LYS A 129 7.28 -9.37 -4.81
C LYS A 129 6.81 -8.93 -3.43
N ARG A 130 5.67 -8.26 -3.37
CA ARG A 130 5.10 -7.73 -2.13
C ARG A 130 3.87 -8.50 -1.72
N THR A 131 3.71 -8.75 -0.42
CA THR A 131 2.55 -9.43 0.15
C THR A 131 1.80 -8.49 1.07
N ILE A 132 0.48 -8.38 0.83
CA ILE A 132 -0.44 -7.61 1.67
C ILE A 132 -1.41 -8.58 2.30
N VAL A 133 -1.46 -8.62 3.61
CA VAL A 133 -2.42 -9.44 4.35
C VAL A 133 -3.72 -8.67 4.51
N HIS A 134 -4.79 -9.21 3.97
CA HIS A 134 -6.15 -8.76 4.22
C HIS A 134 -6.73 -9.58 5.35
N HIS A 135 -7.22 -8.93 6.39
CA HIS A 135 -7.87 -9.58 7.53
C HIS A 135 -9.25 -8.95 7.74
N TYR A 136 -10.28 -9.72 7.50
CA TYR A 136 -11.67 -9.32 7.70
C TYR A 136 -12.20 -9.86 9.03
N ILE A 137 -12.92 -9.00 9.75
CA ILE A 137 -13.71 -9.36 10.92
C ILE A 137 -15.09 -8.72 10.75
N GLY A 138 -16.14 -9.55 10.82
CA GLY A 138 -17.51 -9.06 10.68
C GLY A 138 -18.53 -10.18 10.42
N ASP A 139 -19.57 -9.87 9.68
CA ASP A 139 -20.67 -10.79 9.36
C ASP A 139 -20.66 -11.22 7.89
#